data_aae51a36f4b5456f401a100302df85dd
#
_entry.id   aae51a36f4b5456f401a100302df85dd
#
_cell.length_a   1.000
_cell.length_b   1.000
_cell.length_c   1.000
_cell.angle_alpha   90.00
_cell.angle_beta   90.00
_cell.angle_gamma   90.00
#
_symmetry.space_group_name_H-M   'P 1'
#
loop_
_entity.id
_entity.type
_entity.pdbx_description
1 polymer ?
#
loop_
_entity_poly.entity_id
_entity_poly.type
_entity_poly.pdbx_seq_one_letter_code
_entity_poly.pdbx_strand_id
1 'polypeptide(L)'
;MSTNMSRSKSQAVYSFLPHMWVASRGDGSSITAEISGWNYRRMDDVYQSFIEGEIKRQIRLFGNRGGDISSFSTDDHDHSYTIVEPAMNETTEDIVGVKSPLVFYCNSCHEVIQKRNPDDIDHMKWKCPTCGSILKQLQMVYACECGHAEAVKIPYVAGGYKKMKYLPNENAYRMIAVTDSGERKAELAISCPNCKARLVPDNAESTRNYKPFSLKIINIANKRNGEFFEKGLTAQKV
;
A
#
# COMPACT_ATOMS: atom_id res chain seq x y z
N MET A 1 -2.68 -8.35 16.66
CA MET A 1 -3.88 -8.92 15.98
C MET A 1 -3.93 -8.37 14.58
N SER A 2 -3.92 -9.24 13.57
CA SER A 2 -4.29 -8.85 12.21
C SER A 2 -5.75 -8.41 12.24
N THR A 3 -6.08 -7.29 11.63
CA THR A 3 -7.47 -6.87 11.46
C THR A 3 -8.08 -7.71 10.34
N ASN A 4 -8.82 -8.74 10.70
CA ASN A 4 -9.50 -9.60 9.73
C ASN A 4 -10.71 -8.85 9.18
N MET A 5 -10.76 -8.67 7.87
CA MET A 5 -11.86 -8.04 7.17
C MET A 5 -12.40 -8.99 6.11
N SER A 6 -13.69 -9.34 6.23
CA SER A 6 -14.40 -10.01 5.14
C SER A 6 -14.85 -8.98 4.12
N ARG A 7 -14.53 -9.18 2.86
CA ARG A 7 -14.86 -8.29 1.74
C ARG A 7 -15.23 -9.10 0.51
N SER A 8 -15.96 -8.48 -0.42
CA SER A 8 -16.25 -9.11 -1.71
C SER A 8 -15.00 -9.22 -2.58
N LYS A 9 -14.97 -10.18 -3.52
CA LYS A 9 -13.87 -10.32 -4.49
C LYS A 9 -13.56 -9.00 -5.23
N SER A 10 -14.59 -8.28 -5.65
CA SER A 10 -14.43 -7.00 -6.32
C SER A 10 -13.77 -5.95 -5.41
N GLN A 11 -14.17 -5.88 -4.13
CA GLN A 11 -13.53 -4.97 -3.20
C GLN A 11 -12.07 -5.32 -2.96
N ALA A 12 -11.71 -6.60 -2.85
CA ALA A 12 -10.33 -7.02 -2.70
C ALA A 12 -9.46 -6.51 -3.86
N VAL A 13 -9.93 -6.69 -5.10
CA VAL A 13 -9.17 -6.30 -6.31
C VAL A 13 -9.09 -4.79 -6.53
N TYR A 14 -10.05 -4.00 -6.04
CA TYR A 14 -10.04 -2.56 -6.31
C TYR A 14 -9.65 -1.69 -5.12
N SER A 15 -9.78 -2.18 -3.90
CA SER A 15 -9.63 -1.36 -2.70
C SER A 15 -8.67 -1.93 -1.66
N PHE A 16 -8.23 -3.17 -1.83
CA PHE A 16 -7.37 -3.86 -0.85
C PHE A 16 -6.21 -4.61 -1.52
N LEU A 17 -5.66 -4.05 -2.59
CA LEU A 17 -4.49 -4.66 -3.24
C LEU A 17 -3.27 -4.64 -2.31
N PRO A 18 -2.36 -5.61 -2.43
CA PRO A 18 -1.09 -5.60 -1.70
C PRO A 18 -0.36 -4.25 -1.84
N HIS A 19 0.22 -3.78 -0.75
CA HIS A 19 0.89 -2.47 -0.60
C HIS A 19 -0.03 -1.24 -0.66
N MET A 20 -1.35 -1.40 -0.72
CA MET A 20 -2.27 -0.28 -0.46
C MET A 20 -2.39 -0.02 1.05
N TRP A 21 -2.55 1.26 1.42
CA TRP A 21 -2.93 1.64 2.78
C TRP A 21 -4.43 1.86 2.84
N VAL A 22 -5.04 1.28 3.86
CA VAL A 22 -6.49 1.38 4.08
C VAL A 22 -6.78 1.72 5.53
N ALA A 23 -7.79 2.55 5.78
CA ALA A 23 -8.25 2.78 7.13
C ALA A 23 -9.11 1.61 7.62
N SER A 24 -8.72 1.09 8.77
CA SER A 24 -9.54 0.17 9.55
C SER A 24 -10.16 0.93 10.71
N ARG A 25 -11.47 0.88 10.84
CA ARG A 25 -12.19 1.43 11.98
C ARG A 25 -12.40 0.30 12.99
N GLY A 26 -11.65 0.35 14.09
CA GLY A 26 -11.83 -0.52 15.25
C GLY A 26 -11.95 0.33 16.50
N ASP A 27 -12.78 -0.07 17.46
CA ASP A 27 -12.87 0.46 18.85
C ASP A 27 -12.78 1.99 19.01
N GLY A 28 -13.37 2.75 18.08
CA GLY A 28 -13.45 4.21 18.14
C GLY A 28 -12.22 4.97 17.61
N SER A 29 -11.18 4.29 17.15
CA SER A 29 -10.03 4.90 16.49
C SER A 29 -9.91 4.42 15.02
N SER A 30 -9.59 5.35 14.12
CA SER A 30 -9.23 5.00 12.75
C SER A 30 -7.74 4.70 12.70
N ILE A 31 -7.38 3.47 12.36
CA ILE A 31 -6.00 3.03 12.16
C ILE A 31 -5.83 2.69 10.70
N THR A 32 -4.77 3.21 10.11
CA THR A 32 -4.34 2.83 8.77
C THR A 32 -3.46 1.59 8.85
N ALA A 33 -3.69 0.65 7.94
CA ALA A 33 -2.87 -0.53 7.75
C ALA A 33 -2.45 -0.64 6.28
N GLU A 34 -1.24 -1.11 6.06
CA GLU A 34 -0.76 -1.52 4.75
C GLU A 34 -1.22 -2.95 4.49
N ILE A 35 -1.85 -3.19 3.34
CA ILE A 35 -2.27 -4.54 2.94
C ILE A 35 -1.03 -5.34 2.54
N SER A 36 -0.79 -6.43 3.24
CA SER A 36 0.30 -7.38 2.89
C SER A 36 -0.14 -8.44 1.89
N GLY A 37 -1.42 -8.74 1.83
CA GLY A 37 -1.98 -9.70 0.89
C GLY A 37 -3.40 -10.11 1.22
N TRP A 38 -3.91 -11.06 0.46
CA TRP A 38 -5.19 -11.73 0.68
C TRP A 38 -5.13 -13.17 0.18
N ASN A 39 -6.05 -14.02 0.67
CA ASN A 39 -6.19 -15.38 0.21
C ASN A 39 -6.59 -15.40 -1.26
N TYR A 40 -5.97 -16.28 -2.02
CA TYR A 40 -6.24 -16.42 -3.44
C TYR A 40 -6.28 -17.90 -3.85
N ARG A 41 -6.93 -18.15 -4.96
CA ARG A 41 -6.87 -19.43 -5.65
C ARG A 41 -6.45 -19.26 -7.10
N ARG A 42 -5.82 -20.28 -7.63
CA ARG A 42 -5.41 -20.28 -9.03
C ARG A 42 -6.63 -20.35 -9.95
N MET A 43 -6.58 -19.62 -11.04
CA MET A 43 -7.57 -19.70 -12.11
C MET A 43 -7.09 -20.69 -13.16
N ASP A 44 -7.75 -21.87 -13.21
CA ASP A 44 -7.41 -22.93 -14.17
C ASP A 44 -8.31 -22.92 -15.42
N ASP A 45 -9.33 -22.06 -15.44
CA ASP A 45 -10.34 -21.94 -16.49
C ASP A 45 -10.08 -20.78 -17.46
N VAL A 46 -8.85 -20.24 -17.45
CA VAL A 46 -8.43 -19.13 -18.30
C VAL A 46 -7.33 -19.57 -19.26
N TYR A 47 -7.26 -18.93 -20.44
CA TYR A 47 -6.17 -19.16 -21.39
C TYR A 47 -4.90 -18.42 -20.95
N GLN A 48 -4.14 -19.09 -20.10
CA GLN A 48 -3.04 -18.50 -19.32
C GLN A 48 -1.98 -17.83 -20.22
N SER A 49 -1.51 -18.50 -21.27
CA SER A 49 -0.47 -17.94 -22.15
C SER A 49 -0.89 -16.64 -22.85
N PHE A 50 -2.16 -16.52 -23.22
CA PHE A 50 -2.69 -15.28 -23.80
C PHE A 50 -2.71 -14.15 -22.77
N ILE A 51 -3.19 -14.44 -21.55
CA ILE A 51 -3.25 -13.45 -20.48
C ILE A 51 -1.84 -13.01 -20.07
N GLU A 52 -0.91 -13.94 -19.93
CA GLU A 52 0.51 -13.64 -19.67
C GLU A 52 1.12 -12.73 -20.74
N GLY A 53 0.87 -13.02 -22.02
CA GLY A 53 1.32 -12.19 -23.12
C GLY A 53 0.83 -10.76 -23.03
N GLU A 54 -0.45 -10.56 -22.69
CA GLU A 54 -1.03 -9.23 -22.49
C GLU A 54 -0.46 -8.52 -21.27
N ILE A 55 -0.24 -9.23 -20.15
CA ILE A 55 0.41 -8.68 -18.95
C ILE A 55 1.82 -8.20 -19.30
N LYS A 56 2.64 -9.04 -19.94
CA LYS A 56 4.01 -8.70 -20.34
C LYS A 56 4.04 -7.51 -21.29
N ARG A 57 3.10 -7.44 -22.23
CA ARG A 57 2.95 -6.28 -23.12
C ARG A 57 2.70 -4.99 -22.33
N GLN A 58 1.84 -5.01 -21.31
CA GLN A 58 1.56 -3.85 -20.48
C GLN A 58 2.75 -3.46 -19.61
N ILE A 59 3.48 -4.43 -19.05
CA ILE A 59 4.71 -4.18 -18.29
C ILE A 59 5.74 -3.47 -19.17
N ARG A 60 5.96 -3.94 -20.41
CA ARG A 60 6.86 -3.26 -21.36
C ARG A 60 6.42 -1.83 -21.66
N LEU A 61 5.11 -1.58 -21.85
CA LEU A 61 4.58 -0.24 -22.05
C LEU A 61 4.80 0.67 -20.83
N PHE A 62 4.68 0.13 -19.61
CA PHE A 62 4.98 0.88 -18.38
C PHE A 62 6.47 1.21 -18.30
N GLY A 63 7.36 0.25 -18.58
CA GLY A 63 8.81 0.47 -18.65
C GLY A 63 9.20 1.53 -19.68
N ASN A 64 8.60 1.52 -20.87
CA ASN A 64 8.84 2.52 -21.91
C ASN A 64 8.43 3.95 -21.50
N ARG A 65 7.59 4.09 -20.49
CA ARG A 65 7.20 5.37 -19.87
C ARG A 65 8.05 5.75 -18.66
N GLY A 66 9.14 5.02 -18.40
CA GLY A 66 10.06 5.26 -17.29
C GLY A 66 9.67 4.57 -15.98
N GLY A 67 8.70 3.65 -16.00
CA GLY A 67 8.38 2.82 -14.83
C GLY A 67 9.48 1.80 -14.54
N ASP A 68 9.71 1.48 -13.27
CA ASP A 68 10.63 0.42 -12.88
C ASP A 68 9.96 -0.94 -13.10
N ILE A 69 10.53 -1.73 -14.00
CA ILE A 69 10.06 -3.08 -14.34
C ILE A 69 11.06 -4.17 -13.94
N SER A 70 12.07 -3.84 -13.15
CA SER A 70 13.17 -4.77 -12.78
C SER A 70 12.68 -6.03 -12.05
N SER A 71 11.54 -5.94 -11.37
CA SER A 71 10.92 -7.06 -10.64
C SER A 71 9.99 -7.92 -11.50
N PHE A 72 9.82 -7.59 -12.78
CA PHE A 72 8.88 -8.27 -13.65
C PHE A 72 9.60 -8.97 -14.81
N SER A 73 9.23 -10.22 -15.06
CA SER A 73 9.67 -10.89 -16.28
C SER A 73 8.87 -10.41 -17.48
N THR A 74 9.58 -10.01 -18.53
CA THR A 74 8.99 -9.64 -19.81
C THR A 74 9.41 -10.59 -20.96
N ASP A 75 10.16 -11.64 -20.62
CA ASP A 75 10.53 -12.69 -21.57
C ASP A 75 9.29 -13.51 -21.98
N ASP A 76 9.04 -13.61 -23.29
CA ASP A 76 7.88 -14.33 -23.82
C ASP A 76 7.97 -15.85 -23.59
N HIS A 77 9.17 -16.38 -23.34
CA HIS A 77 9.41 -17.79 -23.04
C HIS A 77 9.33 -18.11 -21.53
N ASP A 78 9.28 -17.08 -20.68
CA ASP A 78 9.11 -17.26 -19.24
C ASP A 78 7.62 -17.31 -18.87
N HIS A 79 7.17 -18.44 -18.33
CA HIS A 79 5.79 -18.66 -17.88
C HIS A 79 5.69 -18.62 -16.36
N SER A 80 6.40 -17.69 -15.73
CA SER A 80 6.45 -17.55 -14.26
C SER A 80 5.22 -16.90 -13.62
N TYR A 81 4.35 -16.27 -14.41
CA TYR A 81 3.14 -15.64 -13.88
C TYR A 81 2.06 -16.67 -13.56
N THR A 82 1.46 -16.51 -12.40
CA THR A 82 0.29 -17.29 -11.99
C THR A 82 -0.95 -16.38 -11.99
N ILE A 83 -1.97 -16.76 -12.73
CA ILE A 83 -3.24 -16.05 -12.73
C ILE A 83 -4.06 -16.53 -11.56
N VAL A 84 -4.47 -15.59 -10.71
CA VAL A 84 -5.19 -15.89 -9.48
C VAL A 84 -6.45 -15.04 -9.35
N GLU A 85 -7.41 -15.51 -8.58
CA GLU A 85 -8.54 -14.73 -8.11
C GLU A 85 -8.61 -14.72 -6.58
N PRO A 86 -9.18 -13.68 -5.95
CA PRO A 86 -9.39 -13.68 -4.51
C PRO A 86 -10.29 -14.83 -4.07
N ALA A 87 -9.85 -15.57 -3.04
CA ALA A 87 -10.60 -16.65 -2.40
C ALA A 87 -11.27 -16.12 -1.12
N MET A 88 -12.25 -15.22 -1.28
CA MET A 88 -12.94 -14.56 -0.18
C MET A 88 -14.04 -15.44 0.40
N ASN A 89 -14.27 -15.30 1.72
CA ASN A 89 -15.24 -16.04 2.52
C ASN A 89 -14.92 -17.54 2.74
N GLU A 90 -13.70 -17.97 2.44
CA GLU A 90 -13.27 -19.34 2.70
C GLU A 90 -12.61 -19.48 4.09
N THR A 91 -12.09 -18.37 4.62
CA THR A 91 -11.47 -18.28 5.94
C THR A 91 -11.86 -16.99 6.64
N THR A 92 -11.54 -16.88 7.94
CA THR A 92 -11.72 -15.65 8.72
C THR A 92 -10.64 -14.61 8.42
N GLU A 93 -9.58 -14.98 7.70
CA GLU A 93 -8.42 -14.14 7.39
C GLU A 93 -8.30 -13.88 5.89
N ASP A 94 -9.35 -13.34 5.29
CA ASP A 94 -9.41 -13.12 3.85
C ASP A 94 -8.41 -12.05 3.38
N ILE A 95 -8.21 -10.98 4.18
CA ILE A 95 -7.31 -9.87 3.88
C ILE A 95 -6.40 -9.66 5.08
N VAL A 96 -5.11 -9.68 4.83
CA VAL A 96 -4.07 -9.48 5.85
C VAL A 96 -3.43 -8.12 5.65
N GLY A 97 -3.35 -7.34 6.72
CA GLY A 97 -2.71 -6.03 6.73
C GLY A 97 -1.84 -5.83 7.95
N VAL A 98 -0.83 -5.01 7.80
CA VAL A 98 0.09 -4.60 8.87
C VAL A 98 -0.16 -3.15 9.21
N LYS A 99 -0.33 -2.83 10.49
CA LYS A 99 -0.53 -1.45 10.95
C LYS A 99 0.64 -0.58 10.52
N SER A 100 0.35 0.45 9.76
CA SER A 100 1.31 1.36 9.14
C SER A 100 0.60 2.66 8.75
N PRO A 101 1.22 3.83 8.88
CA PRO A 101 2.52 4.15 9.49
C PRO A 101 2.59 3.95 11.01
N LEU A 102 3.80 3.75 11.55
CA LEU A 102 4.04 3.56 12.99
C LEU A 102 4.38 4.89 13.72
N VAL A 103 3.97 6.01 13.17
CA VAL A 103 4.17 7.35 13.71
C VAL A 103 2.86 7.88 14.26
N PHE A 104 2.91 8.39 15.48
CA PHE A 104 1.74 8.92 16.20
C PHE A 104 2.05 10.32 16.71
N TYR A 105 1.03 11.15 16.85
CA TYR A 105 1.16 12.47 17.45
C TYR A 105 0.06 12.70 18.48
N CYS A 106 0.39 13.51 19.50
CA CYS A 106 -0.56 13.92 20.52
C CYS A 106 -1.37 15.13 20.05
N ASN A 107 -2.68 15.04 20.15
CA ASN A 107 -3.56 16.13 19.73
C ASN A 107 -3.48 17.39 20.65
N SER A 108 -2.96 17.24 21.87
CA SER A 108 -2.89 18.33 22.87
C SER A 108 -1.49 18.96 22.99
N CYS A 109 -0.44 18.15 23.19
CA CYS A 109 0.93 18.66 23.33
C CYS A 109 1.75 18.54 22.04
N HIS A 110 1.17 17.98 20.98
CA HIS A 110 1.75 17.81 19.64
C HIS A 110 2.99 16.93 19.59
N GLU A 111 3.39 16.28 20.68
CA GLU A 111 4.55 15.39 20.72
C GLU A 111 4.35 14.21 19.78
N VAL A 112 5.41 13.89 19.01
CA VAL A 112 5.42 12.77 18.06
C VAL A 112 6.12 11.59 18.67
N ILE A 113 5.53 10.41 18.48
CA ILE A 113 6.03 9.13 18.96
C ILE A 113 6.11 8.18 17.78
N GLN A 114 7.25 7.53 17.61
CA GLN A 114 7.41 6.46 16.62
C GLN A 114 7.53 5.12 17.34
N LYS A 115 6.75 4.16 16.92
CA LYS A 115 6.86 2.75 17.31
C LYS A 115 7.77 2.01 16.35
N ARG A 116 8.40 0.93 16.82
CA ARG A 116 9.31 0.13 15.99
C ARG A 116 8.60 -1.05 15.34
N ASN A 117 7.69 -1.67 16.08
CA ASN A 117 6.99 -2.86 15.63
C ASN A 117 5.47 -2.60 15.58
N PRO A 118 4.75 -3.18 14.60
CA PRO A 118 3.29 -3.13 14.54
C PRO A 118 2.62 -3.68 15.81
N ASP A 119 3.19 -4.69 16.45
CA ASP A 119 2.67 -5.31 17.67
C ASP A 119 2.68 -4.35 18.89
N ASP A 120 3.61 -3.40 18.89
CA ASP A 120 3.65 -2.37 19.94
C ASP A 120 2.36 -1.53 19.99
N ILE A 121 1.59 -1.51 18.90
CA ILE A 121 0.34 -0.77 18.79
C ILE A 121 -0.80 -1.49 19.52
N ASP A 122 -0.83 -2.81 19.49
CA ASP A 122 -1.89 -3.61 20.13
C ASP A 122 -1.90 -3.46 21.65
N HIS A 123 -0.73 -3.22 22.22
CA HIS A 123 -0.55 -2.99 23.65
C HIS A 123 -0.53 -1.50 24.02
N MET A 124 -0.67 -0.62 23.04
CA MET A 124 -0.62 0.83 23.26
C MET A 124 -1.91 1.32 23.90
N LYS A 125 -1.79 2.00 25.04
CA LYS A 125 -2.94 2.62 25.72
C LYS A 125 -3.51 3.83 25.00
N TRP A 126 -3.05 4.16 23.80
CA TRP A 126 -3.44 5.33 22.99
C TRP A 126 -3.34 6.66 23.75
N LYS A 127 -2.53 6.71 24.78
CA LYS A 127 -2.30 7.89 25.62
C LYS A 127 -0.89 8.40 25.44
N CYS A 128 -0.79 9.71 25.32
CA CYS A 128 0.49 10.41 25.30
C CYS A 128 1.23 10.23 26.63
N PRO A 129 2.48 9.78 26.66
CA PRO A 129 3.25 9.59 27.87
C PRO A 129 3.53 10.93 28.60
N THR A 130 3.51 12.05 27.87
CA THR A 130 3.83 13.36 28.42
C THR A 130 2.63 14.05 29.07
N CYS A 131 1.43 13.99 28.45
CA CYS A 131 0.26 14.74 28.92
C CYS A 131 -1.00 13.88 29.14
N GLY A 132 -0.94 12.58 28.89
CA GLY A 132 -2.06 11.66 29.06
C GLY A 132 -3.18 11.77 28.01
N SER A 133 -3.11 12.72 27.09
CA SER A 133 -4.11 12.91 26.04
C SER A 133 -4.05 11.83 24.95
N ILE A 134 -5.08 11.73 24.14
CA ILE A 134 -5.18 10.70 23.10
C ILE A 134 -4.15 10.93 21.99
N LEU A 135 -3.49 9.86 21.61
CA LEU A 135 -2.60 9.81 20.43
C LEU A 135 -3.41 9.52 19.17
N LYS A 136 -3.00 10.13 18.08
CA LYS A 136 -3.51 9.86 16.72
C LYS A 136 -2.39 9.36 15.84
N GLN A 137 -2.69 8.39 14.97
CA GLN A 137 -1.76 7.93 13.95
C GLN A 137 -1.55 9.04 12.92
N LEU A 138 -0.31 9.26 12.52
CA LEU A 138 0.03 10.14 11.40
C LEU A 138 -0.13 9.34 10.11
N GLN A 139 -1.30 9.40 9.52
CA GLN A 139 -1.72 8.62 8.37
C GLN A 139 -1.15 9.19 7.07
N MET A 140 0.18 9.19 6.96
CA MET A 140 0.88 9.72 5.79
C MET A 140 1.86 8.70 5.22
N VAL A 141 1.97 8.70 3.89
CA VAL A 141 2.87 7.82 3.13
C VAL A 141 3.56 8.62 2.02
N TYR A 142 4.69 8.13 1.58
CA TYR A 142 5.35 8.59 0.37
C TYR A 142 5.00 7.66 -0.77
N ALA A 143 4.66 8.21 -1.92
CA ALA A 143 4.45 7.47 -3.15
C ALA A 143 5.20 8.14 -4.29
N CYS A 144 5.84 7.35 -5.13
CA CYS A 144 6.62 7.78 -6.27
C CYS A 144 6.08 7.19 -7.57
N GLU A 145 6.15 7.97 -8.64
CA GLU A 145 5.74 7.50 -9.98
C GLU A 145 6.56 6.30 -10.49
N CYS A 146 7.76 6.06 -9.92
CA CYS A 146 8.55 4.87 -10.22
C CYS A 146 8.04 3.58 -9.56
N GLY A 147 6.94 3.65 -8.78
CA GLY A 147 6.37 2.51 -8.06
C GLY A 147 6.84 2.37 -6.61
N HIS A 148 7.85 3.14 -6.15
CA HIS A 148 8.26 3.11 -4.75
C HIS A 148 7.19 3.74 -3.85
N ALA A 149 6.84 3.05 -2.75
CA ALA A 149 5.98 3.60 -1.71
C ALA A 149 6.50 3.18 -0.33
N GLU A 150 6.43 4.09 0.63
CA GLU A 150 6.78 3.80 2.03
C GLU A 150 6.00 4.67 3.01
N ALA A 151 5.86 4.18 4.24
CA ALA A 151 5.22 4.91 5.33
C ALA A 151 6.08 6.09 5.81
N VAL A 152 5.43 7.17 6.25
CA VAL A 152 6.13 8.31 6.85
C VAL A 152 6.93 7.86 8.08
N LYS A 153 8.11 8.45 8.24
CA LYS A 153 9.01 8.27 9.38
C LYS A 153 9.34 9.64 9.99
N ILE A 154 9.77 9.63 11.24
CA ILE A 154 10.31 10.86 11.85
C ILE A 154 11.56 11.27 11.07
N PRO A 155 11.65 12.54 10.61
CA PRO A 155 12.79 12.99 9.83
C PRO A 155 14.08 13.00 10.66
N TYR A 156 15.20 12.72 10.00
CA TYR A 156 16.50 12.87 10.61
C TYR A 156 16.82 14.37 10.84
N VAL A 157 17.33 14.68 12.01
CA VAL A 157 17.78 16.04 12.38
C VAL A 157 19.24 15.97 12.77
N ALA A 158 20.08 16.71 12.05
CA ALA A 158 21.50 16.78 12.36
C ALA A 158 21.73 17.36 13.76
N GLY A 159 22.56 16.69 14.56
CA GLY A 159 22.77 17.04 15.97
C GLY A 159 21.70 16.53 16.94
N GLY A 160 20.73 15.77 16.43
CA GLY A 160 19.69 15.16 17.25
C GLY A 160 18.57 16.10 17.69
N TYR A 161 17.63 15.58 18.45
CA TYR A 161 16.52 16.33 19.05
C TYR A 161 16.11 15.70 20.38
N LYS A 162 15.59 16.52 21.30
CA LYS A 162 14.99 16.05 22.57
C LYS A 162 13.56 15.61 22.40
N LYS A 163 12.81 16.35 21.56
CA LYS A 163 11.41 16.11 21.24
C LYS A 163 11.13 16.44 19.78
N MET A 164 10.16 15.74 19.20
CA MET A 164 9.58 16.07 17.90
C MET A 164 8.12 16.45 18.08
N LYS A 165 7.69 17.53 17.45
CA LYS A 165 6.30 18.00 17.47
C LYS A 165 5.72 18.01 16.05
N TYR A 166 4.44 17.70 15.93
CA TYR A 166 3.68 17.81 14.68
C TYR A 166 2.47 18.70 14.87
N LEU A 167 2.36 19.72 14.01
CA LEU A 167 1.31 20.73 14.05
C LEU A 167 0.48 20.63 12.76
N PRO A 168 -0.57 19.79 12.71
CA PRO A 168 -1.31 19.51 11.49
C PRO A 168 -1.98 20.74 10.88
N ASN A 169 -2.38 21.72 11.71
CA ASN A 169 -3.07 22.93 11.28
C ASN A 169 -2.14 24.03 10.73
N GLU A 170 -0.83 23.96 11.02
CA GLU A 170 0.13 24.97 10.59
C GLU A 170 0.85 24.53 9.31
N ASN A 171 1.32 23.31 9.28
CA ASN A 171 2.00 22.78 8.09
C ASN A 171 2.05 21.24 8.12
N ALA A 172 1.25 20.61 7.28
CA ALA A 172 1.14 19.15 7.19
C ALA A 172 2.46 18.45 6.77
N TYR A 173 3.38 19.18 6.14
CA TYR A 173 4.63 18.62 5.59
C TYR A 173 5.86 18.87 6.44
N ARG A 174 5.68 19.34 7.67
CA ARG A 174 6.78 19.67 8.57
C ARG A 174 6.54 19.18 9.98
N MET A 175 7.64 18.81 10.63
CA MET A 175 7.71 18.63 12.07
C MET A 175 8.60 19.70 12.68
N ILE A 176 8.49 19.88 13.99
CA ILE A 176 9.34 20.79 14.75
C ILE A 176 10.21 19.93 15.67
N ALA A 177 11.51 19.95 15.43
CA ALA A 177 12.50 19.34 16.29
C ALA A 177 12.89 20.31 17.41
N VAL A 178 12.71 19.89 18.65
CA VAL A 178 13.19 20.63 19.83
C VAL A 178 14.60 20.16 20.15
N THR A 179 15.58 21.03 19.92
CA THR A 179 17.02 20.77 20.13
C THR A 179 17.54 21.59 21.32
N ASP A 180 18.78 21.40 21.71
CA ASP A 180 19.43 22.21 22.75
C ASP A 180 19.55 23.69 22.36
N SER A 181 19.62 23.98 21.07
CA SER A 181 19.70 25.33 20.52
C SER A 181 18.33 25.96 20.19
N GLY A 182 17.23 25.32 20.57
CA GLY A 182 15.86 25.79 20.31
C GLY A 182 15.09 24.92 19.30
N GLU A 183 14.01 25.47 18.75
CA GLU A 183 13.15 24.77 17.81
C GLU A 183 13.68 24.89 16.36
N ARG A 184 13.71 23.77 15.64
CA ARG A 184 14.09 23.71 14.23
C ARG A 184 12.98 23.06 13.41
N LYS A 185 12.70 23.62 12.24
CA LYS A 185 11.77 23.01 11.27
C LYS A 185 12.44 21.80 10.62
N ALA A 186 11.77 20.66 10.66
CA ALA A 186 12.20 19.43 10.01
C ALA A 186 11.18 19.08 8.91
N GLU A 187 11.62 19.10 7.66
CA GLU A 187 10.75 18.77 6.53
C GLU A 187 10.53 17.27 6.45
N LEU A 188 9.30 16.88 6.11
CA LEU A 188 8.92 15.49 5.88
C LEU A 188 9.27 15.04 4.43
N ALA A 189 9.75 15.95 3.57
CA ALA A 189 10.16 15.56 2.23
C ALA A 189 11.41 14.67 2.26
N ILE A 190 11.41 13.63 1.43
CA ILE A 190 12.53 12.69 1.25
C ILE A 190 12.90 12.61 -0.22
N SER A 191 14.07 12.01 -0.50
CA SER A 191 14.41 11.59 -1.86
C SER A 191 14.03 10.14 -2.06
N CYS A 192 13.36 9.84 -3.17
CA CYS A 192 13.04 8.48 -3.54
C CYS A 192 14.31 7.61 -3.60
N PRO A 193 14.38 6.47 -2.92
CA PRO A 193 15.56 5.62 -2.96
C PRO A 193 15.88 5.10 -4.37
N ASN A 194 14.86 4.89 -5.19
CA ASN A 194 15.01 4.35 -6.54
C ASN A 194 15.40 5.41 -7.57
N CYS A 195 14.54 6.40 -7.80
CA CYS A 195 14.72 7.39 -8.89
C CYS A 195 15.22 8.76 -8.43
N LYS A 196 15.45 8.98 -7.13
CA LYS A 196 15.91 10.24 -6.50
C LYS A 196 14.94 11.42 -6.62
N ALA A 197 13.74 11.23 -7.16
CA ALA A 197 12.71 12.26 -7.15
C ALA A 197 12.38 12.72 -5.72
N ARG A 198 12.07 14.01 -5.56
CA ARG A 198 11.60 14.53 -4.27
C ARG A 198 10.19 14.04 -3.98
N LEU A 199 10.02 13.39 -2.84
CA LEU A 199 8.73 12.91 -2.35
C LEU A 199 8.26 13.77 -1.18
N VAL A 200 7.01 14.18 -1.23
CA VAL A 200 6.30 14.83 -0.13
C VAL A 200 5.22 13.86 0.33
N PRO A 201 5.04 13.65 1.64
CA PRO A 201 4.06 12.70 2.12
C PRO A 201 2.65 13.18 1.79
N ASP A 202 1.76 12.24 1.44
CA ASP A 202 0.33 12.48 1.27
C ASP A 202 -0.47 11.59 2.21
N ASN A 203 -1.77 11.88 2.36
CA ASN A 203 -2.65 11.01 3.13
C ASN A 203 -2.58 9.58 2.58
N ALA A 204 -2.41 8.62 3.47
CA ALA A 204 -2.25 7.21 3.12
C ALA A 204 -3.41 6.65 2.27
N GLU A 205 -4.63 7.15 2.46
CA GLU A 205 -5.82 6.76 1.71
C GLU A 205 -6.03 7.57 0.42
N SER A 206 -5.10 8.46 0.07
CA SER A 206 -5.22 9.25 -1.16
C SER A 206 -5.19 8.36 -2.39
N THR A 207 -6.18 8.50 -3.27
CA THR A 207 -6.22 7.78 -4.55
C THR A 207 -5.08 8.17 -5.51
N ARG A 208 -4.30 9.21 -5.16
CA ARG A 208 -3.10 9.60 -5.90
C ARG A 208 -1.91 8.69 -5.59
N ASN A 209 -1.86 8.10 -4.39
CA ASN A 209 -0.73 7.28 -3.95
C ASN A 209 -0.71 5.91 -4.60
N TYR A 210 -1.88 5.35 -4.90
CA TYR A 210 -1.99 4.02 -5.45
C TYR A 210 -3.19 3.93 -6.39
N LYS A 211 -2.95 3.45 -7.60
CA LYS A 211 -4.01 3.14 -8.57
C LYS A 211 -3.79 1.73 -9.09
N PRO A 212 -4.77 0.84 -8.96
CA PRO A 212 -4.66 -0.48 -9.55
C PRO A 212 -4.57 -0.34 -11.07
N PHE A 213 -3.63 -1.05 -11.65
CA PHE A 213 -3.60 -1.21 -13.09
C PHE A 213 -4.68 -2.22 -13.49
N SER A 214 -5.63 -1.78 -14.28
CA SER A 214 -6.75 -2.60 -14.73
C SER A 214 -6.65 -2.82 -16.24
N LEU A 215 -6.67 -4.08 -16.64
CA LEU A 215 -6.71 -4.48 -18.04
C LEU A 215 -7.96 -5.33 -18.24
N LYS A 216 -8.79 -4.94 -19.21
CA LYS A 216 -9.94 -5.74 -19.62
C LYS A 216 -9.48 -6.72 -20.69
N ILE A 217 -9.50 -7.99 -20.37
CA ILE A 217 -9.16 -9.07 -21.30
C ILE A 217 -10.40 -9.93 -21.51
N ILE A 218 -10.73 -10.20 -22.76
CA ILE A 218 -11.77 -11.16 -23.08
C ILE A 218 -11.12 -12.55 -23.04
N ASN A 219 -11.63 -13.44 -22.20
CA ASN A 219 -11.18 -14.82 -22.17
C ASN A 219 -11.70 -15.51 -23.45
N ILE A 220 -10.81 -15.70 -24.41
CA ILE A 220 -11.12 -16.32 -25.69
C ILE A 220 -11.07 -17.84 -25.69
N ALA A 221 -10.59 -18.43 -24.59
CA ALA A 221 -10.59 -19.87 -24.43
C ALA A 221 -11.95 -20.36 -23.97
N ASN A 222 -12.46 -21.37 -24.67
CA ASN A 222 -13.67 -22.05 -24.26
C ASN A 222 -13.27 -23.44 -23.72
N LYS A 223 -13.52 -23.70 -22.43
CA LYS A 223 -13.27 -24.99 -21.83
C LYS A 223 -14.47 -25.88 -22.11
N ARG A 224 -14.29 -26.92 -22.92
CA ARG A 224 -15.31 -27.93 -23.19
C ARG A 224 -14.74 -29.28 -22.80
N ASN A 225 -15.42 -30.03 -21.94
CA ASN A 225 -14.98 -31.35 -21.45
C ASN A 225 -13.58 -31.38 -20.80
N GLY A 226 -13.16 -30.30 -20.15
CA GLY A 226 -11.84 -30.23 -19.49
C GLY A 226 -10.70 -29.80 -20.38
N GLU A 227 -10.91 -29.68 -21.68
CA GLU A 227 -9.87 -29.24 -22.65
C GLU A 227 -10.08 -27.80 -23.09
N PHE A 228 -8.99 -27.08 -23.31
CA PHE A 228 -9.01 -25.75 -23.90
C PHE A 228 -9.04 -25.85 -25.41
N PHE A 229 -10.01 -25.22 -26.05
CA PHE A 229 -10.04 -25.10 -27.51
C PHE A 229 -9.33 -23.84 -27.95
N GLU A 230 -8.30 -23.97 -28.75
CA GLU A 230 -7.53 -22.84 -29.31
C GLU A 230 -8.34 -21.97 -30.30
N LYS A 231 -9.50 -22.42 -30.71
CA LYS A 231 -10.37 -21.63 -31.62
C LYS A 231 -11.21 -20.69 -30.77
N GLY A 232 -10.74 -19.45 -30.63
CA GLY A 232 -11.42 -18.37 -29.98
C GLY A 232 -12.85 -18.12 -30.42
N LEU A 233 -13.55 -17.24 -29.70
CA LEU A 233 -14.86 -16.74 -30.09
C LEU A 233 -14.83 -16.28 -31.54
N THR A 234 -15.57 -16.96 -32.38
CA THR A 234 -15.80 -16.47 -33.76
C THR A 234 -16.67 -15.22 -33.62
N ALA A 235 -16.52 -14.26 -34.56
CA ALA A 235 -17.29 -13.00 -34.59
C ALA A 235 -18.82 -13.19 -34.54
N GLN A 236 -19.32 -14.41 -34.66
CA GLN A 236 -20.73 -14.79 -34.52
C GLN A 236 -21.20 -15.00 -33.07
N LYS A 237 -20.28 -14.95 -32.07
CA LYS A 237 -20.63 -15.18 -30.63
C LYS A 237 -20.37 -13.98 -29.76
N VAL A 238 -20.02 -12.82 -30.32
CA VAL A 238 -19.86 -11.56 -29.62
C VAL A 238 -21.10 -10.69 -29.78
#